data_1395d6452c84854a6d7365c16b1cd085
#
_entry.id   1395d6452c84854a6d7365c16b1cd085
#
_cell.length_a   1.000
_cell.length_b   1.000
_cell.length_c   1.000
_cell.angle_alpha   90.00
_cell.angle_beta   90.00
_cell.angle_gamma   90.00
#
_symmetry.space_group_name_H-M   'P 1'
#
loop_
_entity.id
_entity.type
_entity.pdbx_description
1 polymer ?
#
loop_
_entity_poly.entity_id
_entity_poly.type
_entity_poly.pdbx_seq_one_letter_code
_entity_poly.pdbx_strand_id
1 'polypeptide(L)'
;MDVLILGMGTGTYATQCRKYFGDMNIEGVKIDEKITELSREYFSLPEDVKVTTYDGRAFLQAVDTIYDVIMVDAYQDITIPFQMSSVEFFTMVKDHLKDGGVMVVNMNMHGNKEGDINQYLADTIANVFDNVYTVDVAGSTNRELFASQHSDMIEVLSDHVENLSDAGLQNMMQRVADNSSAYVAGDYLMTDDKAPVELLGMQVIDQLIQEEVAYYKDIYEEQGISGLLEHL
;
A
#
# COMPACT_ATOMS: atom_id res chain seq x y z
N MET A 1 3.71 -19.52 6.56
CA MET A 1 3.12 -18.46 5.71
C MET A 1 4.24 -17.84 4.91
N ASP A 2 4.06 -17.70 3.61
CA ASP A 2 5.03 -17.13 2.67
C ASP A 2 4.56 -15.71 2.29
N VAL A 3 5.39 -14.72 2.55
CA VAL A 3 5.08 -13.30 2.34
C VAL A 3 6.10 -12.68 1.40
N LEU A 4 5.63 -12.04 0.33
CA LEU A 4 6.43 -11.22 -0.55
C LEU A 4 6.14 -9.74 -0.31
N ILE A 5 7.19 -8.92 -0.22
CA ILE A 5 7.08 -7.48 -0.08
C ILE A 5 7.78 -6.81 -1.26
N LEU A 6 7.00 -6.25 -2.17
CA LEU A 6 7.48 -5.45 -3.30
C LEU A 6 7.58 -3.99 -2.85
N GLY A 7 8.80 -3.46 -2.82
CA GLY A 7 9.06 -2.14 -2.25
C GLY A 7 9.27 -2.16 -0.74
N MET A 8 10.14 -3.02 -0.26
CA MET A 8 10.32 -3.31 1.17
C MET A 8 10.66 -2.08 2.06
N GLY A 9 11.06 -0.95 1.48
CA GLY A 9 11.45 0.23 2.25
C GLY A 9 12.54 -0.06 3.28
N THR A 10 12.34 0.37 4.51
CA THR A 10 13.24 0.11 5.65
C THR A 10 12.99 -1.25 6.33
N GLY A 11 12.04 -2.06 5.82
CA GLY A 11 11.72 -3.36 6.38
C GLY A 11 10.76 -3.34 7.57
N THR A 12 10.10 -2.23 7.81
CA THR A 12 9.17 -2.06 8.95
C THR A 12 8.07 -3.12 8.94
N TYR A 13 7.46 -3.39 7.77
CA TYR A 13 6.42 -4.40 7.65
C TYR A 13 6.95 -5.80 8.02
N ALA A 14 8.11 -6.19 7.49
CA ALA A 14 8.74 -7.47 7.81
C ALA A 14 9.04 -7.61 9.32
N THR A 15 9.55 -6.54 9.94
CA THR A 15 9.83 -6.50 11.37
C THR A 15 8.55 -6.64 12.20
N GLN A 16 7.45 -5.98 11.81
CA GLN A 16 6.16 -6.10 12.49
C GLN A 16 5.55 -7.50 12.30
N CYS A 17 5.62 -8.08 11.11
CA CYS A 17 5.19 -9.45 10.88
C CYS A 17 5.90 -10.43 11.82
N ARG A 18 7.22 -10.35 11.91
CA ARG A 18 8.01 -11.18 12.85
C ARG A 18 7.61 -10.97 14.30
N LYS A 19 7.42 -9.72 14.70
CA LYS A 19 7.07 -9.38 16.09
C LYS A 19 5.74 -9.96 16.53
N TYR A 20 4.72 -9.87 15.68
CA TYR A 20 3.35 -10.19 16.08
C TYR A 20 2.89 -11.58 15.66
N PHE A 21 3.44 -12.13 14.59
CA PHE A 21 2.99 -13.41 14.02
C PHE A 21 4.07 -14.51 14.05
N GLY A 22 5.25 -14.21 14.58
CA GLY A 22 6.32 -15.19 14.74
C GLY A 22 7.04 -15.56 13.45
N ASP A 23 7.42 -16.83 13.32
CA ASP A 23 8.21 -17.30 12.18
C ASP A 23 7.39 -17.38 10.91
N MET A 24 7.70 -16.47 9.99
CA MET A 24 7.14 -16.42 8.64
C MET A 24 8.29 -16.43 7.62
N ASN A 25 8.06 -17.02 6.47
CA ASN A 25 8.99 -16.93 5.35
C ASN A 25 8.74 -15.61 4.62
N ILE A 26 9.59 -14.61 4.89
CA ILE A 26 9.44 -13.27 4.33
C ILE A 26 10.54 -13.02 3.30
N GLU A 27 10.13 -12.67 2.10
CA GLU A 27 11.01 -12.24 1.01
C GLU A 27 10.68 -10.80 0.63
N GLY A 28 11.70 -9.93 0.59
CA GLY A 28 11.58 -8.54 0.19
C GLY A 28 12.27 -8.30 -1.15
N VAL A 29 11.68 -7.43 -1.97
CA VAL A 29 12.30 -6.93 -3.20
C VAL A 29 12.46 -5.42 -3.10
N LYS A 30 13.66 -4.93 -3.37
CA LYS A 30 14.00 -3.51 -3.32
C LYS A 30 14.93 -3.14 -4.46
N ILE A 31 14.66 -2.04 -5.12
CA ILE A 31 15.47 -1.59 -6.26
C ILE A 31 16.83 -1.01 -5.83
N ASP A 32 16.93 -0.51 -4.61
CA ASP A 32 18.11 0.17 -4.08
C ASP A 32 18.77 -0.65 -2.95
N GLU A 33 19.96 -1.21 -3.23
CA GLU A 33 20.76 -2.01 -2.30
C GLU A 33 21.17 -1.22 -1.04
N LYS A 34 21.44 0.06 -1.19
CA LYS A 34 21.87 0.91 -0.07
C LYS A 34 20.79 1.08 0.99
N ILE A 35 19.52 1.11 0.57
CA ILE A 35 18.40 1.13 1.53
C ILE A 35 18.34 -0.18 2.30
N THR A 36 18.64 -1.32 1.68
CA THR A 36 18.72 -2.61 2.37
C THR A 36 19.83 -2.63 3.42
N GLU A 37 21.00 -2.09 3.12
CA GLU A 37 22.10 -1.95 4.10
C GLU A 37 21.67 -1.09 5.28
N LEU A 38 21.11 0.10 5.02
CA LEU A 38 20.60 1.00 6.05
C LEU A 38 19.47 0.38 6.88
N SER A 39 18.61 -0.44 6.26
CA SER A 39 17.53 -1.15 6.94
C SER A 39 18.05 -2.11 8.01
N ARG A 40 19.13 -2.81 7.73
CA ARG A 40 19.80 -3.70 8.71
C ARG A 40 20.52 -2.92 9.78
N GLU A 41 21.24 -1.86 9.41
CA GLU A 41 22.06 -1.07 10.34
C GLU A 41 21.21 -0.22 11.30
N TYR A 42 20.15 0.43 10.83
CA TYR A 42 19.41 1.44 11.59
C TYR A 42 17.95 1.08 11.91
N PHE A 43 17.35 0.13 11.19
CA PHE A 43 15.92 -0.17 11.31
C PHE A 43 15.63 -1.59 11.80
N SER A 44 16.66 -2.29 12.25
CA SER A 44 16.54 -3.65 12.85
C SER A 44 15.87 -4.68 11.92
N LEU A 45 16.07 -4.55 10.61
CA LEU A 45 15.60 -5.58 9.67
C LEU A 45 16.25 -6.92 10.03
N PRO A 46 15.48 -7.99 10.31
CA PRO A 46 16.04 -9.28 10.71
C PRO A 46 16.98 -9.86 9.64
N GLU A 47 18.08 -10.45 10.07
CA GLU A 47 19.11 -11.02 9.18
C GLU A 47 18.60 -12.17 8.29
N ASP A 48 17.61 -12.91 8.79
CA ASP A 48 17.00 -14.05 8.10
C ASP A 48 15.93 -13.65 7.07
N VAL A 49 15.55 -12.38 7.01
CA VAL A 49 14.68 -11.88 5.94
C VAL A 49 15.49 -11.79 4.66
N LYS A 50 15.09 -12.59 3.67
CA LYS A 50 15.72 -12.55 2.34
C LYS A 50 15.34 -11.28 1.61
N VAL A 51 16.32 -10.49 1.18
CA VAL A 51 16.10 -9.29 0.36
C VAL A 51 16.82 -9.43 -0.97
N THR A 52 16.06 -9.24 -2.05
CA THR A 52 16.61 -9.28 -3.41
C THR A 52 16.61 -7.84 -3.97
N THR A 53 17.80 -7.38 -4.38
CA THR A 53 17.93 -6.09 -5.07
C THR A 53 17.57 -6.27 -6.53
N TYR A 54 16.33 -5.91 -6.86
CA TYR A 54 15.82 -6.03 -8.23
C TYR A 54 14.57 -5.14 -8.42
N ASP A 55 14.14 -4.96 -9.69
CA ASP A 55 12.83 -4.39 -10.00
C ASP A 55 11.72 -5.36 -9.59
N GLY A 56 10.66 -4.86 -8.91
CA GLY A 56 9.62 -5.71 -8.34
C GLY A 56 8.81 -6.49 -9.38
N ARG A 57 8.50 -5.86 -10.52
CA ARG A 57 7.79 -6.53 -11.61
C ARG A 57 8.66 -7.55 -12.32
N ALA A 58 9.91 -7.18 -12.60
CA ALA A 58 10.87 -8.10 -13.22
C ALA A 58 11.20 -9.29 -12.31
N PHE A 59 11.16 -9.10 -10.99
CA PHE A 59 11.28 -10.18 -10.02
C PHE A 59 10.15 -11.19 -10.16
N LEU A 60 8.89 -10.75 -10.15
CA LEU A 60 7.74 -11.64 -10.34
C LEU A 60 7.81 -12.39 -11.68
N GLN A 61 8.28 -11.74 -12.75
CA GLN A 61 8.46 -12.41 -14.04
C GLN A 61 9.54 -13.50 -14.02
N ALA A 62 10.47 -13.44 -13.09
CA ALA A 62 11.62 -14.35 -13.03
C ALA A 62 11.43 -15.52 -12.05
N VAL A 63 10.37 -15.54 -11.25
CA VAL A 63 10.12 -16.57 -10.24
C VAL A 63 8.79 -17.28 -10.47
N ASP A 64 8.72 -18.56 -10.07
CA ASP A 64 7.48 -19.35 -10.09
C ASP A 64 6.89 -19.53 -8.68
N THR A 65 7.45 -18.83 -7.69
CA THR A 65 7.02 -18.94 -6.28
C THR A 65 5.65 -18.31 -6.10
N ILE A 66 4.78 -18.99 -5.33
CA ILE A 66 3.46 -18.50 -4.94
C ILE A 66 3.43 -18.16 -3.44
N TYR A 67 2.70 -17.12 -3.06
CA TYR A 67 2.71 -16.53 -1.73
C TYR A 67 1.33 -16.52 -1.10
N ASP A 68 1.27 -16.56 0.23
CA ASP A 68 0.04 -16.34 1.00
C ASP A 68 -0.34 -14.86 0.99
N VAL A 69 0.69 -13.97 1.04
CA VAL A 69 0.50 -12.52 1.01
C VAL A 69 1.52 -11.89 0.07
N ILE A 70 1.06 -10.98 -0.79
CA ILE A 70 1.92 -10.10 -1.57
C ILE A 70 1.58 -8.66 -1.19
N MET A 71 2.52 -7.96 -0.55
CA MET A 71 2.41 -6.54 -0.26
C MET A 71 3.08 -5.72 -1.36
N VAL A 72 2.37 -4.74 -1.90
CA VAL A 72 2.87 -3.78 -2.89
C VAL A 72 2.94 -2.40 -2.23
N ASP A 73 4.15 -1.97 -1.89
CA ASP A 73 4.46 -0.68 -1.27
C ASP A 73 5.67 -0.04 -1.98
N ALA A 74 5.67 -0.11 -3.31
CA ALA A 74 6.77 0.33 -4.16
C ALA A 74 6.47 1.74 -4.69
N TYR A 75 6.70 2.74 -3.86
CA TYR A 75 6.59 4.13 -4.27
C TYR A 75 7.94 4.68 -4.73
N GLN A 76 7.90 5.42 -5.82
CA GLN A 76 8.97 6.30 -6.25
C GLN A 76 8.45 7.74 -6.11
N ASP A 77 9.03 8.48 -5.18
CA ASP A 77 8.52 9.77 -4.73
C ASP A 77 7.09 9.65 -4.17
N ILE A 78 6.08 10.10 -4.91
CA ILE A 78 4.69 10.21 -4.46
C ILE A 78 3.81 9.11 -5.08
N THR A 79 4.20 8.55 -6.20
CA THR A 79 3.36 7.62 -6.96
C THR A 79 3.95 6.22 -7.04
N ILE A 80 3.08 5.23 -7.20
CA ILE A 80 3.50 3.89 -7.61
C ILE A 80 4.10 3.97 -9.02
N PRO A 81 5.22 3.27 -9.34
CA PRO A 81 5.76 3.25 -10.68
C PRO A 81 4.75 2.73 -11.71
N PHE A 82 4.69 3.34 -12.89
CA PHE A 82 3.71 2.98 -13.92
C PHE A 82 3.70 1.49 -14.27
N GLN A 83 4.89 0.85 -14.28
CA GLN A 83 5.03 -0.59 -14.55
C GLN A 83 4.43 -1.49 -13.45
N MET A 84 4.07 -0.94 -12.29
CA MET A 84 3.46 -1.65 -11.17
C MET A 84 2.01 -1.19 -10.90
N SER A 85 1.36 -0.53 -11.87
CA SER A 85 0.02 0.03 -11.73
C SER A 85 -0.99 -0.50 -12.76
N SER A 86 -0.58 -1.39 -13.65
CA SER A 86 -1.40 -1.88 -14.77
C SER A 86 -2.18 -3.16 -14.46
N VAL A 87 -3.23 -3.41 -15.26
CA VAL A 87 -3.98 -4.69 -15.25
C VAL A 87 -3.04 -5.88 -15.42
N GLU A 88 -2.04 -5.75 -16.31
CA GLU A 88 -1.05 -6.80 -16.57
C GLU A 88 -0.18 -7.09 -15.34
N PHE A 89 0.22 -6.05 -14.62
CA PHE A 89 0.98 -6.22 -13.37
C PHE A 89 0.13 -6.89 -12.29
N PHE A 90 -1.09 -6.42 -12.05
CA PHE A 90 -1.94 -7.01 -11.02
C PHE A 90 -2.41 -8.42 -11.37
N THR A 91 -2.56 -8.74 -12.66
CA THR A 91 -2.78 -10.13 -13.11
C THR A 91 -1.58 -11.01 -12.75
N MET A 92 -0.36 -10.54 -12.97
CA MET A 92 0.85 -11.25 -12.56
C MET A 92 0.91 -11.43 -11.05
N VAL A 93 0.58 -10.41 -10.24
CA VAL A 93 0.50 -10.55 -8.77
C VAL A 93 -0.52 -11.62 -8.38
N LYS A 94 -1.70 -11.61 -8.99
CA LYS A 94 -2.74 -12.61 -8.75
C LYS A 94 -2.26 -14.04 -9.05
N ASP A 95 -1.53 -14.23 -10.15
CA ASP A 95 -1.00 -15.53 -10.57
C ASP A 95 0.08 -16.07 -9.59
N HIS A 96 0.70 -15.18 -8.80
CA HIS A 96 1.65 -15.52 -7.75
C HIS A 96 1.03 -15.62 -6.35
N LEU A 97 -0.29 -15.50 -6.22
CA LEU A 97 -0.99 -15.78 -4.97
C LEU A 97 -1.43 -17.23 -4.90
N LYS A 98 -1.30 -17.81 -3.71
CA LYS A 98 -1.91 -19.10 -3.39
C LYS A 98 -3.44 -18.98 -3.37
N ASP A 99 -4.12 -20.14 -3.39
CA ASP A 99 -5.55 -20.18 -3.12
C ASP A 99 -5.87 -19.54 -1.75
N GLY A 100 -6.80 -18.59 -1.71
CA GLY A 100 -7.07 -17.75 -0.53
C GLY A 100 -6.03 -16.71 -0.19
N GLY A 101 -5.00 -16.54 -1.03
CA GLY A 101 -3.97 -15.51 -0.81
C GLY A 101 -4.52 -14.08 -0.98
N VAL A 102 -3.83 -13.12 -0.34
CA VAL A 102 -4.24 -11.72 -0.29
C VAL A 102 -3.13 -10.82 -0.82
N MET A 103 -3.49 -9.91 -1.73
CA MET A 103 -2.66 -8.76 -2.08
C MET A 103 -3.02 -7.59 -1.17
N VAL A 104 -2.01 -6.88 -0.67
CA VAL A 104 -2.15 -5.62 0.08
C VAL A 104 -1.43 -4.52 -0.67
N VAL A 105 -2.09 -3.40 -0.89
CA VAL A 105 -1.49 -2.22 -1.53
C VAL A 105 -1.65 -1.03 -0.61
N ASN A 106 -0.53 -0.42 -0.23
CA ASN A 106 -0.55 0.90 0.40
C ASN A 106 -0.80 1.96 -0.69
N MET A 107 -1.94 2.63 -0.65
CA MET A 107 -2.26 3.74 -1.55
C MET A 107 -1.96 5.05 -0.84
N ASN A 108 -0.89 5.72 -1.28
CA ASN A 108 -0.47 6.98 -0.70
C ASN A 108 -1.35 8.13 -1.23
N MET A 109 -1.60 9.12 -0.35
CA MET A 109 -2.31 10.37 -0.70
C MET A 109 -3.68 10.15 -1.36
N HIS A 110 -4.59 9.44 -0.65
CA HIS A 110 -5.94 9.29 -1.13
C HIS A 110 -6.63 10.66 -1.23
N GLY A 111 -7.23 10.89 -2.39
CA GLY A 111 -8.11 12.02 -2.67
C GLY A 111 -9.56 11.59 -2.75
N ASN A 112 -10.44 12.57 -2.91
CA ASN A 112 -11.87 12.34 -3.08
C ASN A 112 -12.36 12.84 -4.46
N LYS A 113 -11.44 13.07 -5.39
CA LYS A 113 -11.78 13.52 -6.74
C LYS A 113 -12.00 12.35 -7.66
N GLU A 114 -13.07 12.44 -8.43
CA GLU A 114 -13.33 11.51 -9.53
C GLU A 114 -12.16 11.53 -10.54
N GLY A 115 -11.64 10.36 -10.88
CA GLY A 115 -10.52 10.19 -11.78
C GLY A 115 -9.15 10.52 -11.18
N ASP A 116 -9.00 10.53 -9.86
CA ASP A 116 -7.68 10.64 -9.22
C ASP A 116 -6.87 9.34 -9.35
N ILE A 117 -5.58 9.40 -8.98
CA ILE A 117 -4.66 8.26 -9.10
C ILE A 117 -5.14 7.05 -8.29
N ASN A 118 -5.76 7.26 -7.13
CA ASN A 118 -6.22 6.18 -6.26
C ASN A 118 -7.46 5.50 -6.85
N GLN A 119 -8.36 6.25 -7.48
CA GLN A 119 -9.48 5.66 -8.19
C GLN A 119 -9.01 4.83 -9.38
N TYR A 120 -8.09 5.37 -10.21
CA TYR A 120 -7.49 4.60 -11.30
C TYR A 120 -6.84 3.31 -10.80
N LEU A 121 -6.09 3.37 -9.70
CA LEU A 121 -5.43 2.21 -9.13
C LEU A 121 -6.43 1.18 -8.58
N ALA A 122 -7.42 1.64 -7.82
CA ALA A 122 -8.45 0.78 -7.24
C ALA A 122 -9.34 0.13 -8.32
N ASP A 123 -9.76 0.88 -9.34
CA ASP A 123 -10.52 0.34 -10.48
C ASP A 123 -9.71 -0.70 -11.25
N THR A 124 -8.41 -0.43 -11.48
CA THR A 124 -7.51 -1.37 -12.15
C THR A 124 -7.36 -2.67 -11.36
N ILE A 125 -7.20 -2.60 -10.04
CA ILE A 125 -7.11 -3.78 -9.17
C ILE A 125 -8.45 -4.53 -9.14
N ALA A 126 -9.55 -3.83 -9.00
CA ALA A 126 -10.89 -4.43 -8.94
C ALA A 126 -11.36 -5.01 -10.29
N ASN A 127 -10.69 -4.69 -11.39
CA ASN A 127 -10.88 -5.37 -12.67
C ASN A 127 -10.18 -6.74 -12.72
N VAL A 128 -9.18 -6.98 -11.87
CA VAL A 128 -8.39 -8.22 -11.82
C VAL A 128 -8.87 -9.14 -10.69
N PHE A 129 -9.20 -8.58 -9.53
CA PHE A 129 -9.61 -9.30 -8.34
C PHE A 129 -11.11 -9.22 -8.12
N ASP A 130 -11.74 -10.33 -7.76
CA ASP A 130 -13.19 -10.39 -7.56
C ASP A 130 -13.63 -9.72 -6.25
N ASN A 131 -12.75 -9.67 -5.24
CA ASN A 131 -13.05 -9.10 -3.93
C ASN A 131 -11.97 -8.09 -3.54
N VAL A 132 -12.38 -6.83 -3.46
CA VAL A 132 -11.52 -5.70 -3.10
C VAL A 132 -12.14 -4.92 -1.97
N TYR A 133 -11.34 -4.60 -0.95
CA TYR A 133 -11.74 -3.78 0.19
C TYR A 133 -10.74 -2.66 0.41
N THR A 134 -11.21 -1.53 0.87
CA THR A 134 -10.36 -0.38 1.23
C THR A 134 -10.61 0.06 2.67
N VAL A 135 -9.56 0.57 3.29
CA VAL A 135 -9.59 1.16 4.64
C VAL A 135 -8.73 2.42 4.66
N ASP A 136 -9.30 3.53 5.12
CA ASP A 136 -8.54 4.76 5.32
C ASP A 136 -7.75 4.71 6.63
N VAL A 137 -6.47 5.07 6.57
CA VAL A 137 -5.60 5.09 7.74
C VAL A 137 -5.85 6.37 8.54
N ALA A 138 -6.38 6.22 9.76
CA ALA A 138 -6.72 7.35 10.61
C ALA A 138 -5.52 8.26 10.88
N GLY A 139 -5.68 9.56 10.62
CA GLY A 139 -4.63 10.57 10.83
C GLY A 139 -3.51 10.55 9.77
N SER A 140 -3.73 9.88 8.66
CA SER A 140 -2.83 9.82 7.51
C SER A 140 -3.60 10.06 6.22
N THR A 141 -2.86 10.36 5.16
CA THR A 141 -3.40 10.40 3.79
C THR A 141 -3.32 9.04 3.09
N ASN A 142 -2.94 7.99 3.80
CA ASN A 142 -2.85 6.65 3.23
C ASN A 142 -4.19 5.93 3.30
N ARG A 143 -4.43 5.10 2.31
CA ARG A 143 -5.50 4.11 2.22
C ARG A 143 -4.88 2.76 1.96
N GLU A 144 -5.25 1.76 2.74
CA GLU A 144 -4.88 0.38 2.46
C GLU A 144 -5.96 -0.27 1.58
N LEU A 145 -5.51 -1.01 0.57
CA LEU A 145 -6.37 -1.80 -0.29
C LEU A 145 -5.99 -3.27 -0.14
N PHE A 146 -7.01 -4.10 0.08
CA PHE A 146 -6.89 -5.55 0.19
C PHE A 146 -7.63 -6.18 -0.99
N ALA A 147 -7.00 -7.14 -1.67
CA ALA A 147 -7.60 -7.82 -2.80
C ALA A 147 -7.37 -9.34 -2.73
N SER A 148 -8.41 -10.11 -2.99
CA SER A 148 -8.39 -11.58 -3.01
C SER A 148 -9.39 -12.13 -4.02
N GLN A 149 -9.21 -13.40 -4.40
CA GLN A 149 -10.23 -14.14 -5.15
C GLN A 149 -11.34 -14.71 -4.23
N HIS A 150 -11.08 -14.78 -2.93
CA HIS A 150 -12.02 -15.27 -1.92
C HIS A 150 -12.85 -14.15 -1.31
N SER A 151 -14.15 -14.36 -1.19
CA SER A 151 -15.10 -13.37 -0.69
C SER A 151 -15.16 -13.25 0.83
N ASP A 152 -14.57 -14.19 1.56
CA ASP A 152 -14.61 -14.30 3.02
C ASP A 152 -13.44 -13.61 3.74
N MET A 153 -12.61 -12.85 3.02
CA MET A 153 -11.39 -12.22 3.55
C MET A 153 -11.65 -11.39 4.83
N ILE A 154 -12.71 -10.59 4.88
CA ILE A 154 -13.04 -9.77 6.06
C ILE A 154 -13.67 -10.60 7.17
N GLU A 155 -14.43 -11.64 6.84
CA GLU A 155 -14.96 -12.59 7.82
C GLU A 155 -13.82 -13.35 8.49
N VAL A 156 -12.88 -13.88 7.72
CA VAL A 156 -11.66 -14.55 8.23
C VAL A 156 -10.84 -13.61 9.11
N LEU A 157 -10.66 -12.35 8.72
CA LEU A 157 -9.99 -11.35 9.56
C LEU A 157 -10.71 -11.20 10.90
N SER A 158 -12.02 -11.00 10.89
CA SER A 158 -12.85 -10.80 12.08
C SER A 158 -12.77 -11.99 13.02
N ASP A 159 -12.85 -13.21 12.51
CA ASP A 159 -12.77 -14.45 13.30
C ASP A 159 -11.40 -14.63 13.96
N HIS A 160 -10.33 -14.13 13.35
CA HIS A 160 -8.99 -14.23 13.90
C HIS A 160 -8.63 -13.12 14.90
N VAL A 161 -9.30 -11.98 14.86
CA VAL A 161 -9.00 -10.83 15.74
C VAL A 161 -9.11 -11.20 17.21
N GLU A 162 -10.13 -11.97 17.61
CA GLU A 162 -10.34 -12.37 19.00
C GLU A 162 -9.22 -13.28 19.55
N ASN A 163 -8.48 -13.95 18.66
CA ASN A 163 -7.40 -14.88 19.00
C ASN A 163 -6.03 -14.21 19.11
N LEU A 164 -5.92 -12.90 18.82
CA LEU A 164 -4.67 -12.17 18.92
C LEU A 164 -4.30 -11.93 20.39
N SER A 165 -3.05 -12.23 20.75
CA SER A 165 -2.56 -12.10 22.12
C SER A 165 -2.18 -10.67 22.51
N ASP A 166 -1.81 -9.82 21.56
CA ASP A 166 -1.46 -8.41 21.77
C ASP A 166 -2.70 -7.53 21.66
N ALA A 167 -3.09 -6.87 22.75
CA ALA A 167 -4.30 -6.05 22.81
C ALA A 167 -4.23 -4.81 21.87
N GLY A 168 -3.04 -4.28 21.62
CA GLY A 168 -2.86 -3.16 20.68
C GLY A 168 -3.11 -3.60 19.24
N LEU A 169 -2.54 -4.74 18.86
CA LEU A 169 -2.76 -5.35 17.56
C LEU A 169 -4.23 -5.76 17.39
N GLN A 170 -4.84 -6.38 18.39
CA GLN A 170 -6.25 -6.76 18.39
C GLN A 170 -7.16 -5.54 18.13
N ASN A 171 -6.94 -4.45 18.86
CA ASN A 171 -7.69 -3.20 18.66
C ASN A 171 -7.49 -2.59 17.26
N MET A 172 -6.27 -2.66 16.73
CA MET A 172 -5.98 -2.16 15.40
C MET A 172 -6.69 -3.00 14.33
N MET A 173 -6.57 -4.33 14.41
CA MET A 173 -7.19 -5.24 13.45
C MET A 173 -8.73 -5.20 13.51
N GLN A 174 -9.31 -5.04 14.70
CA GLN A 174 -10.75 -4.83 14.84
C GLN A 174 -11.20 -3.55 14.11
N ARG A 175 -10.46 -2.46 14.26
CA ARG A 175 -10.75 -1.22 13.51
C ARG A 175 -10.62 -1.39 12.00
N VAL A 176 -9.65 -2.20 11.54
CA VAL A 176 -9.53 -2.54 10.12
C VAL A 176 -10.78 -3.28 9.66
N ALA A 177 -11.20 -4.33 10.37
CA ALA A 177 -12.40 -5.08 10.04
C ALA A 177 -13.67 -4.20 10.01
N ASP A 178 -13.87 -3.37 11.07
CA ASP A 178 -15.04 -2.51 11.24
C ASP A 178 -15.14 -1.38 10.19
N ASN A 179 -14.00 -0.90 9.66
CA ASN A 179 -13.94 0.22 8.73
C ASN A 179 -13.62 -0.18 7.29
N SER A 180 -13.43 -1.48 7.03
CA SER A 180 -13.24 -1.99 5.67
C SER A 180 -14.52 -1.82 4.86
N SER A 181 -14.36 -1.24 3.68
CA SER A 181 -15.45 -1.02 2.73
C SER A 181 -15.19 -1.78 1.44
N ALA A 182 -16.19 -2.54 0.99
CA ALA A 182 -16.10 -3.22 -0.30
C ALA A 182 -15.99 -2.18 -1.43
N TYR A 183 -15.01 -2.38 -2.31
CA TYR A 183 -14.80 -1.53 -3.47
C TYR A 183 -15.46 -2.15 -4.70
N VAL A 184 -16.21 -1.33 -5.43
CA VAL A 184 -16.84 -1.74 -6.69
C VAL A 184 -16.06 -1.14 -7.84
N ALA A 185 -15.63 -2.00 -8.78
CA ALA A 185 -14.88 -1.58 -9.96
C ALA A 185 -15.62 -0.51 -10.77
N GLY A 186 -14.90 0.52 -11.14
CA GLY A 186 -15.31 1.54 -12.10
C GLY A 186 -14.63 1.35 -13.45
N ASP A 187 -14.58 2.44 -14.24
CA ASP A 187 -14.11 2.42 -15.63
C ASP A 187 -12.70 2.99 -15.81
N TYR A 188 -12.04 3.44 -14.73
CA TYR A 188 -10.72 4.05 -14.80
C TYR A 188 -9.63 2.99 -14.76
N LEU A 189 -9.23 2.49 -15.95
CA LEU A 189 -8.26 1.40 -16.05
C LEU A 189 -6.90 1.88 -16.53
N MET A 190 -5.87 1.33 -15.92
CA MET A 190 -4.48 1.44 -16.36
C MET A 190 -4.01 0.13 -16.99
N THR A 191 -3.37 0.22 -18.14
CA THR A 191 -2.72 -0.88 -18.86
C THR A 191 -1.27 -0.54 -19.11
N ASP A 192 -0.44 -1.50 -19.50
CA ASP A 192 0.96 -1.24 -19.86
C ASP A 192 1.12 -0.19 -20.95
N ASP A 193 0.15 -0.11 -21.85
CA ASP A 193 0.14 0.90 -22.94
C ASP A 193 -0.44 2.25 -22.49
N LYS A 194 -1.16 2.30 -21.37
CA LYS A 194 -1.86 3.50 -20.89
C LYS A 194 -1.94 3.52 -19.37
N ALA A 195 -0.90 4.04 -18.76
CA ALA A 195 -0.84 4.26 -17.30
C ALA A 195 -0.31 5.68 -17.01
N PRO A 196 -1.19 6.71 -16.97
CA PRO A 196 -0.79 8.11 -16.82
C PRO A 196 -0.44 8.49 -15.37
N VAL A 197 0.32 7.65 -14.68
CA VAL A 197 0.60 7.72 -13.24
C VAL A 197 1.26 9.04 -12.86
N GLU A 198 2.28 9.47 -13.61
CA GLU A 198 3.00 10.72 -13.33
C GLU A 198 2.09 11.95 -13.48
N LEU A 199 1.23 11.95 -14.51
CA LEU A 199 0.29 13.05 -14.72
C LEU A 199 -0.74 13.13 -13.59
N LEU A 200 -1.30 11.99 -13.19
CA LEU A 200 -2.26 11.90 -12.10
C LEU A 200 -1.60 12.26 -10.76
N GLY A 201 -0.37 11.83 -10.52
CA GLY A 201 0.41 12.19 -9.34
C GLY A 201 0.67 13.71 -9.25
N MET A 202 1.03 14.35 -10.37
CA MET A 202 1.18 15.80 -10.42
C MET A 202 -0.12 16.53 -10.06
N GLN A 203 -1.28 16.04 -10.48
CA GLN A 203 -2.57 16.64 -10.11
C GLN A 203 -2.84 16.58 -8.61
N VAL A 204 -2.44 15.50 -7.94
CA VAL A 204 -2.54 15.39 -6.47
C VAL A 204 -1.62 16.39 -5.78
N ILE A 205 -0.38 16.53 -6.26
CA ILE A 205 0.56 17.52 -5.73
C ILE A 205 0.01 18.94 -5.87
N ASP A 206 -0.49 19.30 -7.05
CA ASP A 206 -1.08 20.61 -7.29
C ASP A 206 -2.26 20.89 -6.34
N GLN A 207 -3.08 19.86 -6.09
CA GLN A 207 -4.19 19.98 -5.14
C GLN A 207 -3.69 20.21 -3.71
N LEU A 208 -2.73 19.42 -3.23
CA LEU A 208 -2.16 19.57 -1.90
C LEU A 208 -1.54 20.95 -1.70
N ILE A 209 -0.82 21.45 -2.72
CA ILE A 209 -0.25 22.81 -2.69
C ILE A 209 -1.37 23.85 -2.58
N GLN A 210 -2.46 23.70 -3.34
CA GLN A 210 -3.58 24.64 -3.29
C GLN A 210 -4.28 24.63 -1.93
N GLU A 211 -4.48 23.46 -1.34
CA GLU A 211 -5.09 23.29 -0.01
C GLU A 211 -4.21 23.93 1.08
N GLU A 212 -2.90 23.69 1.02
CA GLU A 212 -1.93 24.26 1.97
C GLU A 212 -1.85 25.79 1.83
N VAL A 213 -1.80 26.30 0.61
CA VAL A 213 -1.81 27.75 0.35
C VAL A 213 -3.11 28.38 0.84
N ALA A 214 -4.26 27.74 0.64
CA ALA A 214 -5.55 28.21 1.13
C ALA A 214 -5.55 28.25 2.67
N TYR A 215 -5.07 27.20 3.33
CA TYR A 215 -4.95 27.13 4.79
C TYR A 215 -4.10 28.28 5.36
N TYR A 216 -2.91 28.53 4.84
CA TYR A 216 -2.08 29.63 5.31
C TYR A 216 -2.64 31.00 4.97
N LYS A 217 -3.36 31.12 3.86
CA LYS A 217 -4.07 32.36 3.50
C LYS A 217 -5.16 32.67 4.51
N ASP A 218 -5.96 31.69 4.92
CA ASP A 218 -7.01 31.86 5.92
C ASP A 218 -6.41 32.28 7.28
N ILE A 219 -5.31 31.64 7.70
CA ILE A 219 -4.57 32.06 8.91
C ILE A 219 -4.10 33.51 8.81
N TYR A 220 -3.55 33.91 7.66
CA TYR A 220 -3.08 35.25 7.45
C TYR A 220 -4.23 36.28 7.49
N GLU A 221 -5.37 35.96 6.89
CA GLU A 221 -6.54 36.84 6.90
C GLU A 221 -7.13 36.99 8.29
N GLU A 222 -7.13 35.95 9.13
CA GLU A 222 -7.68 35.97 10.49
C GLU A 222 -6.72 36.51 11.54
N GLN A 223 -5.44 36.18 11.46
CA GLN A 223 -4.43 36.40 12.54
C GLN A 223 -3.21 37.23 12.11
N GLY A 224 -3.13 37.58 10.83
CA GLY A 224 -2.01 38.33 10.27
C GLY A 224 -0.69 37.53 10.25
N ILE A 225 0.43 38.25 10.12
CA ILE A 225 1.78 37.62 10.06
C ILE A 225 2.11 36.84 11.33
N SER A 226 1.64 37.28 12.49
CA SER A 226 1.90 36.57 13.76
C SER A 226 1.29 35.20 13.79
N GLY A 227 0.07 35.03 13.26
CA GLY A 227 -0.55 33.73 13.13
C GLY A 227 0.23 32.79 12.19
N LEU A 228 0.71 33.28 11.06
CA LEU A 228 1.56 32.49 10.16
C LEU A 228 2.83 31.96 10.84
N LEU A 229 3.50 32.80 11.65
CA LEU A 229 4.74 32.41 12.33
C LEU A 229 4.55 31.37 13.45
N GLU A 230 3.34 31.23 13.97
CA GLU A 230 3.00 30.21 14.98
C GLU A 230 2.68 28.84 14.33
N HIS A 231 2.38 28.82 13.03
CA HIS A 231 1.99 27.61 12.27
C HIS A 231 3.06 27.13 11.28
N LEU A 232 4.19 27.84 11.15
CA LEU A 232 5.40 27.43 10.43
C LEU A 232 6.39 26.74 11.38
#